data_fa3094ef01bb832cc3cb9e5348143d26
#
_entry.id   fa3094ef01bb832cc3cb9e5348143d26
#
_cell.length_a   1.000
_cell.length_b   1.000
_cell.length_c   1.000
_cell.angle_alpha   90.00
_cell.angle_beta   90.00
_cell.angle_gamma   90.00
#
_symmetry.space_group_name_H-M   'P 1'
#
loop_
_entity.id
_entity.type
_entity.pdbx_description
1 polymer ?
#
loop_
_entity_poly.entity_id
_entity_poly.type
_entity_poly.pdbx_seq_one_letter_code
_entity_poly.pdbx_strand_id
1 'polypeptide(L)'
;MGKLDVQNVSKSFGNQQVLQQLSFSVQDGEFVSILGPSGSGKSTLFNIIGGITAPDTGAIYLNGQDISGLRGNISYMPQNASLFPWRTVLQNVLLGEEIVLGKTDEEEAREMIAKAGLQGYEQAYPHELSGGMKQRVSFLRSMKSPQSMICLDEPFSALDEFTRAEMQKWLLSIWEKHRRSILFVTHNIEEALFLSDRILVLSNKPARIQRELVIPFERPREEELVLSKSFLDYKKQLYYELRE
;
A
#
# COMPACT_ATOMS: atom_id res chain seq x y z
N MET A 1 3.25 7.57 16.78
CA MET A 1 2.07 6.80 16.48
C MET A 1 1.36 7.46 15.31
N GLY A 2 1.13 6.72 14.22
CA GLY A 2 0.73 7.34 12.96
C GLY A 2 -0.78 7.34 12.77
N LYS A 3 -1.39 8.52 12.83
CA LYS A 3 -2.74 8.75 12.31
C LYS A 3 -2.61 9.60 11.05
N LEU A 4 -3.11 9.09 9.92
CA LEU A 4 -3.26 9.86 8.69
C LEU A 4 -4.68 10.43 8.62
N ASP A 5 -4.81 11.74 8.41
CA ASP A 5 -6.08 12.40 8.13
C ASP A 5 -6.03 13.08 6.77
N VAL A 6 -6.92 12.68 5.88
CA VAL A 6 -7.14 13.28 4.56
C VAL A 6 -8.40 14.13 4.66
N GLN A 7 -8.31 15.44 4.40
CA GLN A 7 -9.41 16.38 4.63
C GLN A 7 -9.77 17.13 3.36
N ASN A 8 -10.96 16.87 2.81
CA ASN A 8 -11.57 17.56 1.67
C ASN A 8 -10.65 17.70 0.44
N VAL A 9 -9.83 16.65 0.19
CA VAL A 9 -8.85 16.67 -0.89
C VAL A 9 -9.53 16.59 -2.24
N SER A 10 -9.23 17.56 -3.10
CA SER A 10 -9.65 17.57 -4.50
C SER A 10 -8.45 17.76 -5.42
N LYS A 11 -8.53 17.19 -6.62
CA LYS A 11 -7.49 17.29 -7.64
C LYS A 11 -8.06 17.24 -9.05
N SER A 12 -7.60 18.16 -9.89
CA SER A 12 -7.90 18.21 -11.32
C SER A 12 -6.61 18.23 -12.14
N PHE A 13 -6.68 17.73 -13.36
CA PHE A 13 -5.63 17.86 -14.37
C PHE A 13 -6.26 18.45 -15.63
N GLY A 14 -5.89 19.69 -15.96
CA GLY A 14 -6.59 20.45 -16.98
C GLY A 14 -8.07 20.60 -16.61
N ASN A 15 -8.97 20.24 -17.54
CA ASN A 15 -10.42 20.31 -17.31
C ASN A 15 -11.03 19.05 -16.67
N GLN A 16 -10.20 18.04 -16.35
CA GLN A 16 -10.69 16.79 -15.77
C GLN A 16 -10.49 16.77 -14.26
N GLN A 17 -11.58 16.82 -13.51
CA GLN A 17 -11.55 16.55 -12.07
C GLN A 17 -11.37 15.05 -11.83
N VAL A 18 -10.33 14.69 -11.06
CA VAL A 18 -9.97 13.29 -10.76
C VAL A 18 -10.42 12.91 -9.36
N LEU A 19 -10.17 13.79 -8.38
CA LEU A 19 -10.58 13.58 -6.98
C LEU A 19 -11.49 14.73 -6.55
N GLN A 20 -12.55 14.40 -5.80
CA GLN A 20 -13.52 15.38 -5.34
C GLN A 20 -13.83 15.22 -3.86
N GLN A 21 -13.35 16.19 -3.06
CA GLN A 21 -13.63 16.32 -1.62
C GLN A 21 -13.45 15.00 -0.84
N LEU A 22 -12.36 14.27 -1.12
CA LEU A 22 -12.04 13.05 -0.39
C LEU A 22 -11.69 13.38 1.07
N SER A 23 -12.36 12.71 2.01
CA SER A 23 -12.08 12.82 3.44
C SER A 23 -12.14 11.45 4.10
N PHE A 24 -11.06 11.03 4.75
CA PHE A 24 -10.98 9.80 5.53
C PHE A 24 -9.78 9.86 6.48
N SER A 25 -9.74 8.95 7.44
CA SER A 25 -8.58 8.79 8.31
C SER A 25 -8.10 7.34 8.34
N VAL A 26 -6.82 7.15 8.67
CA VAL A 26 -6.23 5.85 9.02
C VAL A 26 -5.74 5.95 10.45
N GLN A 27 -6.23 5.07 11.33
CA GLN A 27 -5.83 5.08 12.73
C GLN A 27 -4.43 4.48 12.91
N ASP A 28 -3.85 4.68 14.10
CA ASP A 28 -2.56 4.09 14.43
C ASP A 28 -2.64 2.56 14.41
N GLY A 29 -1.72 1.93 13.69
CA GLY A 29 -1.69 0.49 13.53
C GLY A 29 -2.83 -0.11 12.70
N GLU A 30 -3.66 0.69 12.03
CA GLU A 30 -4.76 0.21 11.20
C GLU A 30 -4.29 -0.18 9.79
N PHE A 31 -4.87 -1.23 9.25
CA PHE A 31 -4.72 -1.64 7.86
C PHE A 31 -5.98 -1.26 7.07
N VAL A 32 -5.89 -0.22 6.24
CA VAL A 32 -7.01 0.27 5.42
C VAL A 32 -6.75 0.01 3.96
N SER A 33 -7.69 -0.63 3.25
CA SER A 33 -7.64 -0.75 1.80
C SER A 33 -8.49 0.30 1.10
N ILE A 34 -8.01 0.76 -0.05
CA ILE A 34 -8.77 1.55 -1.01
C ILE A 34 -9.09 0.66 -2.21
N LEU A 35 -10.36 0.41 -2.42
CA LEU A 35 -10.89 -0.38 -3.53
C LEU A 35 -11.62 0.54 -4.49
N GLY A 36 -11.49 0.32 -5.78
CA GLY A 36 -12.21 1.12 -6.78
C GLY A 36 -11.83 0.77 -8.22
N PRO A 37 -12.61 1.22 -9.21
CA PRO A 37 -12.37 0.92 -10.61
C PRO A 37 -10.98 1.36 -11.09
N SER A 38 -10.48 0.71 -12.16
CA SER A 38 -9.27 1.19 -12.83
C SER A 38 -9.47 2.62 -13.34
N GLY A 39 -8.45 3.46 -13.13
CA GLY A 39 -8.50 4.85 -13.53
C GLY A 39 -9.33 5.77 -12.63
N SER A 40 -9.90 5.31 -11.52
CA SER A 40 -10.69 6.15 -10.59
C SER A 40 -9.89 7.28 -9.92
N GLY A 41 -8.55 7.18 -9.87
CA GLY A 41 -7.71 8.21 -9.25
C GLY A 41 -6.95 7.73 -8.00
N LYS A 42 -6.93 6.43 -7.72
CA LYS A 42 -6.23 5.84 -6.56
C LYS A 42 -4.74 6.23 -6.50
N SER A 43 -4.01 6.06 -7.60
CA SER A 43 -2.60 6.46 -7.66
C SER A 43 -2.41 7.99 -7.57
N THR A 44 -3.38 8.79 -8.05
CA THR A 44 -3.37 10.25 -7.85
C THR A 44 -3.48 10.59 -6.36
N LEU A 45 -4.38 9.92 -5.65
CA LEU A 45 -4.54 10.10 -4.20
C LEU A 45 -3.25 9.72 -3.48
N PHE A 46 -2.61 8.60 -3.84
CA PHE A 46 -1.34 8.18 -3.24
C PHE A 46 -0.19 9.14 -3.54
N ASN A 47 -0.13 9.69 -4.75
CA ASN A 47 0.86 10.73 -5.08
C ASN A 47 0.66 12.00 -4.24
N ILE A 48 -0.58 12.34 -3.91
CA ILE A 48 -0.87 13.47 -3.03
C ILE A 48 -0.48 13.15 -1.58
N ILE A 49 -0.84 11.98 -1.06
CA ILE A 49 -0.49 11.54 0.29
C ILE A 49 1.04 11.43 0.44
N GLY A 50 1.75 10.94 -0.57
CA GLY A 50 3.22 10.85 -0.60
C GLY A 50 3.94 12.18 -0.85
N GLY A 51 3.21 13.29 -1.04
CA GLY A 51 3.78 14.61 -1.29
C GLY A 51 4.43 14.78 -2.67
N ILE A 52 4.15 13.87 -3.63
CA ILE A 52 4.67 13.95 -5.00
C ILE A 52 3.89 14.99 -5.81
N THR A 53 2.59 15.11 -5.55
CA THR A 53 1.67 16.06 -6.18
C THR A 53 0.92 16.80 -5.09
N ALA A 54 0.83 18.13 -5.17
CA ALA A 54 0.00 18.90 -4.25
C ALA A 54 -1.49 18.76 -4.60
N PRO A 55 -2.39 18.70 -3.60
CA PRO A 55 -3.82 18.83 -3.84
C PRO A 55 -4.17 20.23 -4.36
N ASP A 56 -5.30 20.37 -5.06
CA ASP A 56 -5.81 21.70 -5.45
C ASP A 56 -6.56 22.34 -4.28
N THR A 57 -7.26 21.52 -3.47
CA THR A 57 -7.92 21.93 -2.22
C THR A 57 -7.81 20.82 -1.21
N GLY A 58 -8.00 21.16 0.08
CA GLY A 58 -7.90 20.22 1.19
C GLY A 58 -6.48 20.10 1.72
N ALA A 59 -6.28 19.21 2.69
CA ALA A 59 -5.00 19.01 3.36
C ALA A 59 -4.80 17.55 3.79
N ILE A 60 -3.53 17.18 4.00
CA ILE A 60 -3.11 15.87 4.51
C ILE A 60 -2.38 16.10 5.84
N TYR A 61 -2.84 15.43 6.88
CA TYR A 61 -2.18 15.48 8.19
C TYR A 61 -1.66 14.11 8.57
N LEU A 62 -0.46 14.07 9.12
CA LEU A 62 0.13 12.89 9.75
C LEU A 62 0.46 13.23 11.20
N ASN A 63 -0.11 12.51 12.16
CA ASN A 63 0.01 12.81 13.59
C ASN A 63 -0.38 14.26 13.96
N GLY A 64 -1.39 14.82 13.27
CA GLY A 64 -1.84 16.20 13.46
C GLY A 64 -0.95 17.26 12.81
N GLN A 65 0.16 16.90 12.18
CA GLN A 65 1.05 17.79 11.45
C GLN A 65 0.67 17.82 9.97
N ASP A 66 0.52 19.00 9.38
CA ASP A 66 0.26 19.15 7.94
C ASP A 66 1.50 18.72 7.13
N ILE A 67 1.29 17.72 6.28
CA ILE A 67 2.31 17.17 5.37
C ILE A 67 1.95 17.40 3.90
N SER A 68 0.97 18.25 3.60
CA SER A 68 0.49 18.52 2.23
C SER A 68 1.63 18.97 1.33
N GLY A 69 1.93 18.20 0.27
CA GLY A 69 3.04 18.48 -0.65
C GLY A 69 4.45 18.22 -0.08
N LEU A 70 4.58 17.71 1.15
CA LEU A 70 5.86 17.39 1.78
C LEU A 70 6.22 15.91 1.56
N ARG A 71 7.43 15.66 1.06
CA ARG A 71 7.98 14.32 0.83
C ARG A 71 8.71 13.79 2.07
N GLY A 72 8.89 12.45 2.12
CA GLY A 72 9.71 11.79 3.15
C GLY A 72 8.96 11.46 4.45
N ASN A 73 7.71 11.89 4.62
CA ASN A 73 6.91 11.61 5.82
C ASN A 73 6.29 10.20 5.81
N ILE A 74 6.15 9.60 4.64
CA ILE A 74 5.45 8.34 4.41
C ILE A 74 6.33 7.40 3.59
N SER A 75 6.34 6.12 3.92
CA SER A 75 6.89 5.09 3.05
C SER A 75 5.92 4.83 1.90
N TYR A 76 6.32 5.07 0.67
CA TYR A 76 5.49 4.92 -0.51
C TYR A 76 6.06 3.90 -1.50
N MET A 77 5.29 2.88 -1.79
CA MET A 77 5.52 1.93 -2.87
C MET A 77 4.58 2.25 -4.04
N PRO A 78 5.07 2.81 -5.13
CA PRO A 78 4.26 3.05 -6.33
C PRO A 78 4.00 1.73 -7.09
N GLN A 79 2.97 1.71 -7.93
CA GLN A 79 2.57 0.57 -8.76
C GLN A 79 3.73 0.02 -9.60
N ASN A 80 4.55 0.90 -10.19
CA ASN A 80 5.80 0.50 -10.84
C ASN A 80 6.90 0.38 -9.78
N ALA A 81 7.70 -0.66 -9.82
CA ALA A 81 8.70 -0.97 -8.80
C ALA A 81 9.71 0.15 -8.53
N SER A 82 10.00 1.03 -9.52
CA SER A 82 10.82 2.24 -9.39
C SER A 82 12.12 2.02 -8.61
N LEU A 83 12.82 0.90 -8.90
CA LEU A 83 14.11 0.59 -8.28
C LEU A 83 15.20 1.47 -8.89
N PHE A 84 16.20 1.83 -8.07
CA PHE A 84 17.39 2.50 -8.58
C PHE A 84 18.25 1.52 -9.37
N PRO A 85 18.42 1.71 -10.69
CA PRO A 85 19.06 0.73 -11.57
C PRO A 85 20.57 0.54 -11.30
N TRP A 86 21.21 1.50 -10.62
CA TRP A 86 22.62 1.47 -10.22
C TRP A 86 22.84 0.93 -8.80
N ARG A 87 21.78 0.51 -8.10
CA ARG A 87 21.84 -0.13 -6.77
C ARG A 87 21.49 -1.59 -6.87
N THR A 88 22.16 -2.42 -6.09
CA THR A 88 21.81 -3.84 -5.96
C THR A 88 20.45 -4.02 -5.26
N VAL A 89 19.93 -5.25 -5.22
CA VAL A 89 18.74 -5.61 -4.45
C VAL A 89 18.86 -5.17 -3.01
N LEU A 90 19.95 -5.59 -2.33
CA LEU A 90 20.19 -5.23 -0.93
C LEU A 90 20.23 -3.72 -0.73
N GLN A 91 20.95 -2.99 -1.57
CA GLN A 91 21.06 -1.54 -1.51
C GLN A 91 19.73 -0.83 -1.79
N ASN A 92 18.87 -1.39 -2.65
CA ASN A 92 17.52 -0.86 -2.85
C ASN A 92 16.64 -1.08 -1.62
N VAL A 93 16.72 -2.24 -0.97
CA VAL A 93 15.94 -2.55 0.24
C VAL A 93 16.34 -1.62 1.40
N LEU A 94 17.63 -1.39 1.59
CA LEU A 94 18.17 -0.57 2.69
C LEU A 94 17.98 0.93 2.51
N LEU A 95 17.59 1.39 1.33
CA LEU A 95 17.56 2.80 0.97
C LEU A 95 16.79 3.68 1.96
N GLY A 96 15.64 3.20 2.45
CA GLY A 96 14.80 3.97 3.38
C GLY A 96 15.50 4.23 4.72
N GLU A 97 16.18 3.22 5.26
CA GLU A 97 16.97 3.36 6.49
C GLU A 97 18.20 4.26 6.28
N GLU A 98 18.90 4.07 5.17
CA GLU A 98 20.07 4.88 4.83
C GLU A 98 19.74 6.38 4.82
N ILE A 99 18.62 6.75 4.14
CA ILE A 99 18.21 8.15 4.02
C ILE A 99 17.72 8.74 5.34
N VAL A 100 16.93 7.98 6.10
CA VAL A 100 16.20 8.51 7.27
C VAL A 100 17.05 8.38 8.55
N LEU A 101 17.73 7.26 8.74
CA LEU A 101 18.46 6.95 9.97
C LEU A 101 19.97 7.15 9.85
N GLY A 102 20.51 7.27 8.64
CA GLY A 102 21.95 7.33 8.37
C GLY A 102 22.71 6.05 8.72
N LYS A 103 21.99 4.96 9.03
CA LYS A 103 22.53 3.63 9.35
C LYS A 103 21.60 2.57 8.80
N THR A 104 22.10 1.36 8.58
CA THR A 104 21.36 0.25 7.96
C THR A 104 21.55 -1.02 8.77
N ASP A 105 20.53 -1.87 8.78
CA ASP A 105 20.60 -3.23 9.29
C ASP A 105 20.57 -4.22 8.10
N GLU A 106 21.77 -4.63 7.68
CA GLU A 106 21.93 -5.55 6.56
C GLU A 106 21.46 -6.98 6.89
N GLU A 107 21.61 -7.41 8.15
CA GLU A 107 21.24 -8.77 8.56
C GLU A 107 19.72 -8.97 8.44
N GLU A 108 18.94 -8.04 9.01
CA GLU A 108 17.48 -8.05 8.86
C GLU A 108 17.05 -7.93 7.40
N ALA A 109 17.72 -7.06 6.60
CA ALA A 109 17.41 -6.91 5.18
C ALA A 109 17.64 -8.20 4.39
N ARG A 110 18.71 -8.95 4.67
CA ARG A 110 18.99 -10.25 4.05
C ARG A 110 17.96 -11.30 4.43
N GLU A 111 17.54 -11.35 5.69
CA GLU A 111 16.44 -12.22 6.12
C GLU A 111 15.14 -11.90 5.37
N MET A 112 14.79 -10.61 5.24
CA MET A 112 13.60 -10.18 4.49
C MET A 112 13.69 -10.58 3.01
N ILE A 113 14.86 -10.42 2.39
CA ILE A 113 15.13 -10.81 1.00
C ILE A 113 14.95 -12.33 0.84
N ALA A 114 15.48 -13.13 1.75
CA ALA A 114 15.33 -14.59 1.73
C ALA A 114 13.86 -15.01 1.88
N LYS A 115 13.13 -14.42 2.84
CA LYS A 115 11.68 -14.68 3.06
C LYS A 115 10.82 -14.31 1.85
N ALA A 116 11.25 -13.30 1.08
CA ALA A 116 10.57 -12.93 -0.17
C ALA A 116 10.95 -13.82 -1.37
N GLY A 117 11.66 -14.93 -1.15
CA GLY A 117 12.11 -15.84 -2.21
C GLY A 117 13.14 -15.22 -3.17
N LEU A 118 13.96 -14.31 -2.65
CA LEU A 118 15.02 -13.61 -3.40
C LEU A 118 16.42 -13.95 -2.86
N GLN A 119 16.56 -15.04 -2.12
CA GLN A 119 17.86 -15.52 -1.63
C GLN A 119 18.81 -15.79 -2.80
N GLY A 120 20.05 -15.26 -2.69
CA GLY A 120 21.07 -15.33 -3.72
C GLY A 120 21.03 -14.18 -4.73
N TYR A 121 20.02 -13.30 -4.67
CA TYR A 121 19.91 -12.11 -5.53
C TYR A 121 20.31 -10.81 -4.83
N GLU A 122 20.87 -10.85 -3.62
CA GLU A 122 21.21 -9.68 -2.80
C GLU A 122 22.11 -8.69 -3.54
N GLN A 123 23.04 -9.21 -4.37
CA GLN A 123 24.01 -8.44 -5.15
C GLN A 123 23.58 -8.19 -6.59
N ALA A 124 22.45 -8.77 -7.03
CA ALA A 124 21.92 -8.56 -8.38
C ALA A 124 21.41 -7.13 -8.57
N TYR A 125 21.51 -6.62 -9.78
CA TYR A 125 20.95 -5.33 -10.17
C TYR A 125 19.53 -5.48 -10.73
N PRO A 126 18.71 -4.41 -10.75
CA PRO A 126 17.33 -4.49 -11.22
C PRO A 126 17.17 -5.04 -12.65
N HIS A 127 18.13 -4.83 -13.54
CA HIS A 127 18.05 -5.34 -14.92
C HIS A 127 18.18 -6.87 -15.01
N GLU A 128 18.71 -7.52 -13.98
CA GLU A 128 18.86 -8.99 -13.88
C GLU A 128 17.60 -9.67 -13.32
N LEU A 129 16.59 -8.89 -12.88
CA LEU A 129 15.40 -9.37 -12.20
C LEU A 129 14.18 -9.44 -13.13
N SER A 130 13.33 -10.44 -12.91
CA SER A 130 11.99 -10.49 -13.50
C SER A 130 11.10 -9.35 -12.97
N GLY A 131 9.95 -9.09 -13.62
CA GLY A 131 8.99 -8.09 -13.17
C GLY A 131 8.48 -8.35 -11.75
N GLY A 132 8.12 -9.59 -11.44
CA GLY A 132 7.67 -9.99 -10.10
C GLY A 132 8.77 -9.87 -9.04
N MET A 133 10.03 -10.20 -9.38
CA MET A 133 11.16 -9.98 -8.48
C MET A 133 11.37 -8.49 -8.17
N LYS A 134 11.30 -7.62 -9.18
CA LYS A 134 11.37 -6.16 -8.99
C LYS A 134 10.27 -5.65 -8.05
N GLN A 135 9.06 -6.17 -8.22
CA GLN A 135 7.92 -5.82 -7.38
C GLN A 135 8.18 -6.21 -5.91
N ARG A 136 8.69 -7.43 -5.67
CA ARG A 136 9.07 -7.90 -4.34
C ARG A 136 10.17 -7.03 -3.72
N VAL A 137 11.21 -6.66 -4.45
CA VAL A 137 12.26 -5.74 -3.94
C VAL A 137 11.68 -4.38 -3.58
N SER A 138 10.79 -3.82 -4.41
CA SER A 138 10.11 -2.55 -4.12
C SER A 138 9.25 -2.63 -2.86
N PHE A 139 8.54 -3.74 -2.69
CA PHE A 139 7.79 -4.04 -1.47
C PHE A 139 8.68 -4.11 -0.23
N LEU A 140 9.79 -4.87 -0.30
CA LEU A 140 10.77 -4.97 0.78
C LEU A 140 11.33 -3.59 1.17
N ARG A 141 11.68 -2.76 0.19
CA ARG A 141 12.16 -1.40 0.41
C ARG A 141 11.16 -0.56 1.20
N SER A 142 9.87 -0.66 0.87
CA SER A 142 8.84 0.09 1.60
C SER A 142 8.60 -0.44 3.00
N MET A 143 8.66 -1.76 3.19
CA MET A 143 8.52 -2.39 4.50
C MET A 143 9.73 -2.14 5.41
N LYS A 144 10.94 -2.04 4.86
CA LYS A 144 12.17 -1.75 5.61
C LYS A 144 12.30 -0.27 5.99
N SER A 145 11.57 0.60 5.30
CA SER A 145 11.56 2.04 5.58
C SER A 145 11.04 2.35 6.99
N PRO A 146 11.65 3.29 7.75
CA PRO A 146 11.32 3.50 9.17
C PRO A 146 10.06 4.34 9.42
N GLN A 147 9.40 4.86 8.38
CA GLN A 147 8.18 5.67 8.55
C GLN A 147 7.05 4.86 9.19
N SER A 148 6.27 5.50 10.06
CA SER A 148 5.14 4.90 10.76
C SER A 148 3.94 4.61 9.86
N MET A 149 3.83 5.31 8.72
CA MET A 149 2.78 5.15 7.72
C MET A 149 3.35 4.60 6.42
N ILE A 150 2.72 3.54 5.89
CA ILE A 150 3.12 2.87 4.65
C ILE A 150 1.97 2.95 3.66
N CYS A 151 2.25 3.41 2.44
CA CYS A 151 1.32 3.42 1.32
C CYS A 151 1.78 2.41 0.26
N LEU A 152 0.95 1.42 -0.06
CA LEU A 152 1.23 0.35 -1.01
C LEU A 152 0.25 0.42 -2.19
N ASP A 153 0.74 0.78 -3.39
CA ASP A 153 -0.08 0.89 -4.60
C ASP A 153 0.05 -0.38 -5.44
N GLU A 154 -0.95 -1.24 -5.37
CA GLU A 154 -1.05 -2.53 -6.08
C GLU A 154 0.21 -3.42 -5.94
N PRO A 155 0.72 -3.69 -4.72
CA PRO A 155 2.03 -4.30 -4.50
C PRO A 155 2.16 -5.72 -5.04
N PHE A 156 1.04 -6.39 -5.30
CA PHE A 156 1.01 -7.79 -5.72
C PHE A 156 0.53 -7.99 -7.17
N SER A 157 0.31 -6.91 -7.93
CA SER A 157 -0.29 -6.96 -9.27
C SER A 157 0.54 -7.74 -10.31
N ALA A 158 1.87 -7.78 -10.15
CA ALA A 158 2.78 -8.48 -11.06
C ALA A 158 3.18 -9.89 -10.57
N LEU A 159 2.54 -10.41 -9.52
CA LEU A 159 2.83 -11.73 -8.95
C LEU A 159 1.82 -12.77 -9.43
N ASP A 160 2.32 -14.01 -9.63
CA ASP A 160 1.47 -15.18 -9.79
C ASP A 160 0.68 -15.46 -8.51
N GLU A 161 -0.36 -16.30 -8.62
CA GLU A 161 -1.31 -16.55 -7.54
C GLU A 161 -0.67 -17.12 -6.27
N PHE A 162 0.25 -18.09 -6.40
CA PHE A 162 0.91 -18.70 -5.25
C PHE A 162 1.85 -17.74 -4.55
N THR A 163 2.74 -17.08 -5.30
CA THR A 163 3.65 -16.06 -4.76
C THR A 163 2.87 -14.91 -4.11
N ARG A 164 1.72 -14.52 -4.69
CA ARG A 164 0.85 -13.50 -4.12
C ARG A 164 0.31 -13.90 -2.75
N ALA A 165 -0.22 -15.12 -2.61
CA ALA A 165 -0.74 -15.62 -1.35
C ALA A 165 0.35 -15.69 -0.27
N GLU A 166 1.55 -16.18 -0.61
CA GLU A 166 2.70 -16.20 0.31
C GLU A 166 3.10 -14.79 0.77
N MET A 167 3.15 -13.83 -0.17
CA MET A 167 3.51 -12.44 0.14
C MET A 167 2.45 -11.73 0.99
N GLN A 168 1.17 -12.02 0.78
CA GLN A 168 0.07 -11.51 1.62
C GLN A 168 0.15 -12.01 3.05
N LYS A 169 0.37 -13.32 3.25
CA LYS A 169 0.59 -13.90 4.58
C LYS A 169 1.79 -13.27 5.26
N TRP A 170 2.90 -13.14 4.52
CA TRP A 170 4.09 -12.54 5.06
C TRP A 170 3.88 -11.05 5.42
N LEU A 171 3.17 -10.27 4.60
CA LEU A 171 2.78 -8.90 4.93
C LEU A 171 2.00 -8.85 6.24
N LEU A 172 1.00 -9.73 6.42
CA LEU A 172 0.23 -9.79 7.65
C LEU A 172 1.09 -10.13 8.85
N SER A 173 1.99 -11.11 8.74
CA SER A 173 2.89 -11.51 9.83
C SER A 173 3.82 -10.37 10.28
N ILE A 174 4.36 -9.59 9.33
CA ILE A 174 5.17 -8.41 9.63
C ILE A 174 4.30 -7.31 10.25
N TRP A 175 3.14 -7.06 9.68
CA TRP A 175 2.23 -6.03 10.17
C TRP A 175 1.74 -6.33 11.59
N GLU A 176 1.38 -7.57 11.89
CA GLU A 176 0.96 -8.00 13.24
C GLU A 176 2.07 -7.82 14.28
N LYS A 177 3.33 -8.02 13.89
CA LYS A 177 4.49 -7.82 14.75
C LYS A 177 4.79 -6.35 15.04
N HIS A 178 4.68 -5.48 14.04
CA HIS A 178 5.12 -4.09 14.12
C HIS A 178 3.98 -3.08 14.24
N ARG A 179 2.76 -3.45 13.86
CA ARG A 179 1.56 -2.61 13.92
C ARG A 179 1.73 -1.22 13.33
N ARG A 180 2.46 -1.09 12.22
CA ARG A 180 2.51 0.17 11.47
C ARG A 180 1.22 0.39 10.70
N SER A 181 0.80 1.65 10.56
CA SER A 181 -0.39 1.99 9.77
C SER A 181 -0.14 1.73 8.28
N ILE A 182 -1.07 1.05 7.62
CA ILE A 182 -0.98 0.73 6.19
C ILE A 182 -2.20 1.27 5.45
N LEU A 183 -1.93 2.00 4.37
CA LEU A 183 -2.91 2.32 3.35
C LEU A 183 -2.56 1.52 2.08
N PHE A 184 -3.50 0.70 1.63
CA PHE A 184 -3.28 -0.30 0.59
C PHE A 184 -4.23 -0.08 -0.57
N VAL A 185 -3.73 0.07 -1.78
CA VAL A 185 -4.56 0.13 -2.98
C VAL A 185 -4.54 -1.21 -3.68
N THR A 186 -5.72 -1.70 -4.01
CA THR A 186 -5.90 -2.87 -4.87
C THR A 186 -7.19 -2.76 -5.68
N HIS A 187 -7.26 -3.48 -6.76
CA HIS A 187 -8.50 -3.75 -7.50
C HIS A 187 -9.05 -5.15 -7.20
N ASN A 188 -8.35 -5.95 -6.38
CA ASN A 188 -8.76 -7.29 -5.99
C ASN A 188 -9.53 -7.26 -4.66
N ILE A 189 -10.83 -7.64 -4.73
CA ILE A 189 -11.73 -7.66 -3.58
C ILE A 189 -11.23 -8.63 -2.50
N GLU A 190 -10.69 -9.77 -2.91
CA GLU A 190 -10.21 -10.80 -1.99
C GLU A 190 -9.01 -10.30 -1.17
N GLU A 191 -8.04 -9.63 -1.82
CA GLU A 191 -6.94 -8.98 -1.14
C GLU A 191 -7.42 -7.95 -0.11
N ALA A 192 -8.35 -7.08 -0.51
CA ALA A 192 -8.90 -6.07 0.39
C ALA A 192 -9.58 -6.70 1.61
N LEU A 193 -10.41 -7.75 1.41
CA LEU A 193 -11.10 -8.46 2.50
C LEU A 193 -10.12 -9.23 3.40
N PHE A 194 -9.11 -9.85 2.81
CA PHE A 194 -8.16 -10.69 3.56
C PHE A 194 -7.18 -9.87 4.38
N LEU A 195 -6.73 -8.71 3.86
CA LEU A 195 -5.66 -7.94 4.49
C LEU A 195 -6.17 -6.87 5.46
N SER A 196 -7.35 -6.27 5.23
CA SER A 196 -7.70 -4.99 5.84
C SER A 196 -8.59 -5.12 7.07
N ASP A 197 -8.49 -4.14 7.96
CA ASP A 197 -9.45 -3.93 9.03
C ASP A 197 -10.66 -3.14 8.51
N ARG A 198 -10.42 -2.27 7.50
CA ARG A 198 -11.44 -1.43 6.87
C ARG A 198 -11.16 -1.23 5.38
N ILE A 199 -12.22 -1.14 4.59
CA ILE A 199 -12.17 -0.90 3.15
C ILE A 199 -12.89 0.39 2.82
N LEU A 200 -12.24 1.27 2.06
CA LEU A 200 -12.81 2.47 1.45
C LEU A 200 -13.10 2.17 -0.02
N VAL A 201 -14.37 2.27 -0.43
CA VAL A 201 -14.78 2.07 -1.83
C VAL A 201 -14.84 3.42 -2.52
N LEU A 202 -14.07 3.59 -3.59
CA LEU A 202 -14.07 4.79 -4.41
C LEU A 202 -15.00 4.66 -5.61
N SER A 203 -15.69 5.75 -5.94
CA SER A 203 -16.47 5.89 -7.17
C SER A 203 -15.59 6.00 -8.42
N ASN A 204 -16.23 5.99 -9.59
CA ASN A 204 -15.66 6.49 -10.83
C ASN A 204 -15.30 7.98 -10.70
N LYS A 205 -14.55 8.52 -11.69
CA LYS A 205 -14.18 9.94 -11.73
C LYS A 205 -15.39 10.87 -11.87
N PRO A 206 -15.40 11.96 -11.15
CA PRO A 206 -14.49 12.37 -10.09
C PRO A 206 -14.65 11.47 -8.85
N ALA A 207 -13.52 10.89 -8.38
CA ALA A 207 -13.56 9.93 -7.29
C ALA A 207 -14.02 10.57 -5.97
N ARG A 208 -14.94 9.87 -5.32
CA ARG A 208 -15.44 10.14 -3.96
C ARG A 208 -15.44 8.84 -3.18
N ILE A 209 -15.43 8.90 -1.87
CA ILE A 209 -15.71 7.73 -1.05
C ILE A 209 -17.21 7.45 -1.12
N GLN A 210 -17.57 6.33 -1.76
CA GLN A 210 -18.97 5.87 -1.84
C GLN A 210 -19.37 5.14 -0.56
N ARG A 211 -18.45 4.34 -0.04
CA ARG A 211 -18.71 3.50 1.13
C ARG A 211 -17.45 3.22 1.91
N GLU A 212 -17.66 3.00 3.20
CA GLU A 212 -16.68 2.52 4.14
C GLU A 212 -17.21 1.23 4.80
N LEU A 213 -16.41 0.17 4.77
CA LEU A 213 -16.76 -1.11 5.38
C LEU A 213 -15.71 -1.49 6.43
N VAL A 214 -16.18 -1.80 7.62
CA VAL A 214 -15.37 -2.46 8.65
C VAL A 214 -15.42 -3.96 8.39
N ILE A 215 -14.27 -4.60 8.39
CA ILE A 215 -14.15 -6.03 8.08
C ILE A 215 -14.29 -6.82 9.38
N PRO A 216 -15.29 -7.72 9.50
CA PRO A 216 -15.61 -8.39 10.75
C PRO A 216 -14.76 -9.64 11.03
N PHE A 217 -13.79 -9.94 10.15
CA PHE A 217 -12.98 -11.14 10.30
C PHE A 217 -11.86 -10.90 11.31
N GLU A 218 -11.85 -11.72 12.35
CA GLU A 218 -10.82 -11.68 13.40
C GLU A 218 -9.43 -12.02 12.86
N ARG A 219 -8.41 -11.65 13.60
CA ARG A 219 -7.01 -11.96 13.31
C ARG A 219 -6.46 -12.94 14.34
N PRO A 220 -5.49 -13.80 14.01
CA PRO A 220 -4.86 -13.94 12.67
C PRO A 220 -5.82 -14.55 11.64
N ARG A 221 -5.67 -14.14 10.37
CA ARG A 221 -6.49 -14.67 9.27
C ARG A 221 -5.72 -15.76 8.54
N GLU A 222 -6.30 -16.93 8.51
CA GLU A 222 -5.76 -18.10 7.83
C GLU A 222 -6.34 -18.24 6.42
N GLU A 223 -5.69 -19.01 5.55
CA GLU A 223 -6.13 -19.18 4.15
C GLU A 223 -7.54 -19.75 4.04
N GLU A 224 -7.93 -20.62 4.96
CA GLU A 224 -9.26 -21.24 5.00
C GLU A 224 -10.38 -20.20 5.11
N LEU A 225 -10.09 -19.01 5.62
CA LEU A 225 -11.04 -17.90 5.69
C LEU A 225 -11.64 -17.57 4.33
N VAL A 226 -10.82 -17.57 3.26
CA VAL A 226 -11.28 -17.19 1.90
C VAL A 226 -12.30 -18.18 1.34
N LEU A 227 -12.35 -19.40 1.84
CA LEU A 227 -13.30 -20.43 1.47
C LEU A 227 -14.58 -20.42 2.33
N SER A 228 -14.62 -19.61 3.39
CA SER A 228 -15.76 -19.50 4.27
C SER A 228 -16.98 -18.85 3.58
N LYS A 229 -18.18 -19.30 3.95
CA LYS A 229 -19.42 -18.71 3.41
C LYS A 229 -19.50 -17.21 3.68
N SER A 230 -19.15 -16.78 4.88
CA SER A 230 -19.17 -15.36 5.26
C SER A 230 -18.23 -14.51 4.40
N PHE A 231 -17.02 -14.98 4.13
CA PHE A 231 -16.08 -14.27 3.24
C PHE A 231 -16.62 -14.18 1.81
N LEU A 232 -17.17 -15.27 1.29
CA LEU A 232 -17.78 -15.28 -0.05
C LEU A 232 -19.00 -14.34 -0.16
N ASP A 233 -19.80 -14.23 0.89
CA ASP A 233 -20.94 -13.30 0.93
C ASP A 233 -20.46 -11.83 0.91
N TYR A 234 -19.43 -11.47 1.70
CA TYR A 234 -18.80 -10.15 1.64
C TYR A 234 -18.16 -9.85 0.29
N LYS A 235 -17.46 -10.82 -0.30
CA LYS A 235 -16.87 -10.71 -1.64
C LYS A 235 -17.93 -10.42 -2.69
N LYS A 236 -19.06 -11.13 -2.63
CA LYS A 236 -20.20 -10.93 -3.52
C LYS A 236 -20.83 -9.55 -3.34
N GLN A 237 -21.01 -9.10 -2.11
CA GLN A 237 -21.54 -7.77 -1.79
C GLN A 237 -20.66 -6.67 -2.43
N LEU A 238 -19.36 -6.68 -2.16
CA LEU A 238 -18.41 -5.71 -2.72
C LEU A 238 -18.34 -5.75 -4.25
N TYR A 239 -18.46 -6.94 -4.83
CA TYR A 239 -18.48 -7.09 -6.29
C TYR A 239 -19.67 -6.37 -6.95
N TYR A 240 -20.84 -6.39 -6.34
CA TYR A 240 -22.00 -5.66 -6.86
C TYR A 240 -21.84 -4.15 -6.64
N GLU A 241 -21.37 -3.73 -5.49
CA GLU A 241 -21.15 -2.31 -5.16
C GLU A 241 -20.15 -1.62 -6.10
N LEU A 242 -19.13 -2.34 -6.57
CA LEU A 242 -18.14 -1.79 -7.52
C LEU A 242 -18.66 -1.68 -8.95
N ARG A 243 -19.85 -2.23 -9.26
CA ARG A 243 -20.46 -2.18 -10.59
C ARG A 243 -21.51 -1.07 -10.74
N GLU A 244 -21.98 -0.52 -9.64
CA GLU A 244 -22.88 0.63 -9.60
C GLU A 244 -22.09 1.95 -9.70
#